data_02f6969b5f3c4deb4e619d2e3e77b97c
#
_entry.id   02f6969b5f3c4deb4e619d2e3e77b97c
#
_cell.length_a   1.000
_cell.length_b   1.000
_cell.length_c   1.000
_cell.angle_alpha   90.00
_cell.angle_beta   90.00
_cell.angle_gamma   90.00
#
_symmetry.space_group_name_H-M   'P 1'
#
loop_
_entity.id
_entity.type
_entity.pdbx_description
1 polymer ?
#
loop_
_entity_poly.entity_id
_entity_poly.type
_entity_poly.pdbx_seq_one_letter_code
_entity_poly.pdbx_strand_id
1 'polypeptide(L)'
;IAKAVRDHVPGAQRLATFRQLAATLLLTYALRNADCHAKNLALRYTRRADVHLAPAYDMLTTSVYAGFAHNPPGIEFMGKRTWMPGKNLQKFIAATFGIQPKEQQHMVQAISDAVADVAPQVRQAMAQHPGFEDIGKRMLLAWAEGVQGLRDTRVYAVGEWKAGEAFDGFSPPTKTKNRNYQDGALHIAG
;
A
#
# COMPACT_ATOMS: atom_id res chain seq x y z
N ILE A 1 17.07 -1.36 -5.01
CA ILE A 1 16.51 -2.33 -4.04
C ILE A 1 16.68 -3.75 -4.58
N ALA A 2 16.07 -4.12 -5.71
CA ALA A 2 16.14 -5.48 -6.26
C ALA A 2 17.59 -5.95 -6.52
N LYS A 3 18.48 -5.05 -6.99
CA LYS A 3 19.89 -5.33 -7.13
C LYS A 3 20.53 -5.68 -5.79
N ALA A 4 20.28 -4.91 -4.75
CA ALA A 4 20.81 -5.18 -3.41
C ALA A 4 20.37 -6.57 -2.88
N VAL A 5 19.11 -6.94 -3.09
CA VAL A 5 18.64 -8.29 -2.74
C VAL A 5 19.39 -9.38 -3.52
N ARG A 6 19.62 -9.19 -4.83
CA ARG A 6 20.36 -10.18 -5.63
C ARG A 6 21.82 -10.29 -5.23
N ASP A 7 22.43 -9.17 -4.87
CA ASP A 7 23.87 -9.12 -4.54
C ASP A 7 24.17 -9.65 -3.12
N HIS A 8 23.24 -9.44 -2.17
CA HIS A 8 23.53 -9.68 -0.75
C HIS A 8 22.70 -10.80 -0.11
N VAL A 9 21.51 -11.12 -0.65
CA VAL A 9 20.66 -12.18 -0.07
C VAL A 9 21.00 -13.53 -0.68
N PRO A 10 21.26 -14.57 0.15
CA PRO A 10 21.52 -15.92 -0.33
C PRO A 10 20.41 -16.46 -1.23
N GLY A 11 20.77 -17.23 -2.25
CA GLY A 11 19.83 -17.72 -3.27
C GLY A 11 18.60 -18.40 -2.71
N ALA A 12 18.76 -19.23 -1.68
CA ALA A 12 17.65 -19.92 -1.00
C ALA A 12 16.64 -18.97 -0.34
N GLN A 13 17.04 -17.76 0.04
CA GLN A 13 16.19 -16.78 0.76
C GLN A 13 15.66 -15.69 -0.17
N ARG A 14 16.13 -15.58 -1.42
CA ARG A 14 15.78 -14.50 -2.34
C ARG A 14 14.29 -14.43 -2.64
N LEU A 15 13.66 -15.56 -2.91
CA LEU A 15 12.24 -15.58 -3.24
C LEU A 15 11.38 -15.11 -2.07
N ALA A 16 11.67 -15.56 -0.85
CA ALA A 16 10.98 -15.10 0.35
C ALA A 16 11.18 -13.59 0.58
N THR A 17 12.40 -13.11 0.39
CA THR A 17 12.74 -11.68 0.47
C THR A 17 11.99 -10.86 -0.58
N PHE A 18 11.91 -11.33 -1.82
CA PHE A 18 11.14 -10.65 -2.87
C PHE A 18 9.63 -10.67 -2.60
N ARG A 19 9.08 -11.75 -2.02
CA ARG A 19 7.68 -11.80 -1.57
C ARG A 19 7.39 -10.76 -0.51
N GLN A 20 8.25 -10.68 0.52
CA GLN A 20 8.13 -9.67 1.56
C GLN A 20 8.22 -8.26 0.98
N LEU A 21 9.15 -8.00 0.07
CA LEU A 21 9.30 -6.70 -0.58
C LEU A 21 8.06 -6.34 -1.42
N ALA A 22 7.52 -7.29 -2.19
CA ALA A 22 6.29 -7.08 -2.96
C ALA A 22 5.11 -6.76 -2.05
N ALA A 23 4.94 -7.50 -0.95
CA ALA A 23 3.88 -7.23 0.03
C ALA A 23 4.04 -5.84 0.67
N THR A 24 5.27 -5.44 1.02
CA THR A 24 5.56 -4.09 1.56
C THR A 24 5.18 -3.00 0.56
N LEU A 25 5.51 -3.18 -0.72
CA LEU A 25 5.14 -2.22 -1.77
C LEU A 25 3.62 -2.14 -1.96
N LEU A 26 2.93 -3.27 -2.02
CA LEU A 26 1.47 -3.30 -2.14
C LEU A 26 0.80 -2.66 -0.91
N LEU A 27 1.30 -2.94 0.30
CA LEU A 27 0.81 -2.31 1.53
C LEU A 27 1.04 -0.79 1.53
N THR A 28 2.17 -0.31 1.01
CA THR A 28 2.44 1.12 0.82
C THR A 28 1.35 1.80 0.02
N TYR A 29 0.87 1.17 -1.05
CA TYR A 29 -0.24 1.68 -1.86
C TYR A 29 -1.58 1.61 -1.11
N ALA A 30 -1.85 0.54 -0.39
CA ALA A 30 -3.08 0.39 0.40
C ALA A 30 -3.19 1.47 1.48
N LEU A 31 -2.09 1.77 2.17
CA LEU A 31 -2.05 2.76 3.26
C LEU A 31 -1.81 4.20 2.80
N ARG A 32 -1.54 4.45 1.52
CA ARG A 32 -1.17 5.79 1.00
C ARG A 32 0.08 6.35 1.70
N ASN A 33 1.12 5.52 1.90
CA ASN A 33 2.38 5.94 2.50
C ASN A 33 3.29 6.60 1.44
N ALA A 34 3.25 7.92 1.33
CA ALA A 34 4.10 8.67 0.39
C ALA A 34 5.59 8.70 0.80
N ASP A 35 5.89 8.38 2.05
CA ASP A 35 7.26 8.39 2.57
C ASP A 35 7.98 7.04 2.45
N CYS A 36 7.34 6.02 1.91
CA CYS A 36 8.02 4.76 1.63
C CYS A 36 9.02 4.92 0.48
N HIS A 37 10.27 5.10 0.81
CA HIS A 37 11.38 5.23 -0.13
C HIS A 37 12.48 4.21 0.18
N ALA A 38 13.57 4.20 -0.59
CA ALA A 38 14.64 3.19 -0.47
C ALA A 38 15.30 3.12 0.91
N LYS A 39 15.31 4.21 1.69
CA LYS A 39 15.88 4.24 3.05
C LYS A 39 14.97 3.55 4.09
N ASN A 40 13.69 3.38 3.79
CA ASN A 40 12.72 2.66 4.63
C ASN A 40 12.70 1.15 4.33
N LEU A 41 13.69 0.67 3.58
CA LEU A 41 13.86 -0.73 3.23
C LEU A 41 15.29 -1.15 3.55
N ALA A 42 15.48 -2.04 4.51
CA ALA A 42 16.79 -2.46 4.98
C ALA A 42 16.99 -3.97 4.85
N LEU A 43 18.22 -4.38 4.61
CA LEU A 43 18.64 -5.77 4.77
C LEU A 43 19.18 -5.95 6.19
N ARG A 44 18.74 -7.01 6.85
CA ARG A 44 19.23 -7.41 8.16
C ARG A 44 20.22 -8.56 8.02
N TYR A 45 21.36 -8.42 8.65
CA TYR A 45 22.41 -9.40 8.73
C TYR A 45 22.42 -9.99 10.15
N THR A 46 22.03 -11.24 10.31
CA THR A 46 22.16 -11.93 11.61
C THR A 46 23.45 -12.72 11.68
N ARG A 47 23.90 -13.26 10.54
CA ARG A 47 25.19 -13.90 10.33
C ARG A 47 25.63 -13.65 8.89
N ARG A 48 26.90 -13.94 8.57
CA ARG A 48 27.45 -13.71 7.22
C ARG A 48 26.62 -14.38 6.09
N ALA A 49 26.02 -15.52 6.38
CA ALA A 49 25.21 -16.29 5.42
C ALA A 49 23.69 -16.14 5.63
N ASP A 50 23.25 -15.31 6.57
CA ASP A 50 21.85 -15.10 6.92
C ASP A 50 21.48 -13.63 6.72
N VAL A 51 21.08 -13.32 5.50
CA VAL A 51 20.73 -11.97 5.05
C VAL A 51 19.32 -11.99 4.48
N HIS A 52 18.44 -11.19 5.04
CA HIS A 52 17.05 -11.06 4.60
C HIS A 52 16.53 -9.62 4.73
N LEU A 53 15.39 -9.33 4.14
CA LEU A 53 14.75 -8.04 4.33
C LEU A 53 14.38 -7.85 5.82
N ALA A 54 14.65 -6.69 6.36
CA ALA A 54 14.17 -6.33 7.69
C ALA A 54 12.63 -6.39 7.73
N PRO A 55 12.01 -6.63 8.89
CA PRO A 55 10.58 -6.41 9.03
C PRO A 55 10.18 -5.03 8.52
N ALA A 56 8.96 -4.90 8.00
CA ALA A 56 8.46 -3.59 7.58
C ALA A 56 8.43 -2.64 8.78
N TYR A 57 8.93 -1.44 8.59
CA TYR A 57 8.93 -0.37 9.57
C TYR A 57 8.54 0.93 8.88
N ASP A 58 8.22 1.95 9.67
CA ASP A 58 7.84 3.28 9.18
C ASP A 58 6.68 3.26 8.19
N MET A 59 5.69 2.39 8.48
CA MET A 59 4.49 2.22 7.67
C MET A 59 3.39 3.14 8.20
N LEU A 60 3.25 4.30 7.57
CA LEU A 60 2.34 5.37 7.96
C LEU A 60 1.35 5.69 6.85
N THR A 61 0.22 6.31 7.21
CA THR A 61 -0.68 6.96 6.24
C THR A 61 -0.30 8.42 6.14
N THR A 62 0.74 8.73 5.38
CA THR A 62 1.29 10.10 5.30
C THR A 62 0.35 11.09 4.65
N SER A 63 -0.53 10.64 3.75
CA SER A 63 -1.49 11.48 3.03
C SER A 63 -2.53 12.16 3.93
N VAL A 64 -2.66 11.74 5.21
CA VAL A 64 -3.58 12.40 6.16
C VAL A 64 -3.07 13.73 6.68
N TYR A 65 -1.78 14.00 6.55
CA TYR A 65 -1.16 15.24 6.99
C TYR A 65 -1.18 16.27 5.85
N ALA A 66 -1.60 17.50 6.13
CA ALA A 66 -1.81 18.55 5.12
C ALA A 66 -0.57 18.78 4.23
N GLY A 67 0.64 18.75 4.80
CA GLY A 67 1.89 18.93 4.03
C GLY A 67 2.24 17.75 3.11
N PHE A 68 1.56 16.59 3.24
CA PHE A 68 1.86 15.37 2.50
C PHE A 68 0.67 14.85 1.68
N ALA A 69 -0.49 15.49 1.78
CA ALA A 69 -1.73 15.02 1.18
C ALA A 69 -1.65 14.78 -0.33
N HIS A 70 -0.84 15.56 -1.02
CA HIS A 70 -0.66 15.49 -2.48
C HIS A 70 0.66 14.85 -2.92
N ASN A 71 1.45 14.33 -1.98
CA ASN A 71 2.72 13.72 -2.34
C ASN A 71 2.49 12.42 -3.13
N PRO A 72 3.23 12.22 -4.22
CA PRO A 72 3.22 10.94 -4.93
C PRO A 72 3.90 9.86 -4.10
N PRO A 73 3.74 8.57 -4.45
CA PRO A 73 4.51 7.49 -3.83
C PRO A 73 6.01 7.79 -3.83
N GLY A 74 6.70 7.48 -2.73
CA GLY A 74 8.14 7.68 -2.60
C GLY A 74 8.98 6.82 -3.54
N ILE A 75 8.42 5.71 -4.06
CA ILE A 75 9.07 4.83 -5.02
C ILE A 75 8.47 5.01 -6.41
N GLU A 76 9.34 5.12 -7.40
CA GLU A 76 9.00 5.20 -8.81
C GLU A 76 8.92 3.81 -9.45
N PHE A 77 7.88 3.59 -10.27
CA PHE A 77 7.75 2.38 -11.07
C PHE A 77 7.62 2.73 -12.55
N MET A 78 8.51 2.21 -13.36
CA MET A 78 8.52 2.41 -14.81
C MET A 78 8.43 3.90 -15.21
N GLY A 79 9.20 4.76 -14.55
CA GLY A 79 9.26 6.19 -14.81
C GLY A 79 8.07 7.00 -14.28
N LYS A 80 7.23 6.41 -13.41
CA LYS A 80 6.04 7.08 -12.89
C LYS A 80 5.91 6.93 -11.38
N ARG A 81 5.45 8.02 -10.75
CA ARG A 81 5.02 8.04 -9.36
C ARG A 81 3.53 8.39 -9.33
N THR A 82 2.68 7.41 -9.15
CA THR A 82 1.23 7.61 -9.11
C THR A 82 0.56 6.65 -8.16
N TRP A 83 -0.45 7.12 -7.43
CA TRP A 83 -1.27 6.30 -6.55
C TRP A 83 -2.21 5.34 -7.28
N MET A 84 -2.34 5.51 -8.59
CA MET A 84 -3.09 4.59 -9.45
C MET A 84 -2.09 3.88 -10.38
N PRO A 85 -1.28 2.94 -9.87
CA PRO A 85 -0.17 2.35 -10.63
C PRO A 85 -0.64 1.48 -11.80
N GLY A 86 -1.90 1.04 -11.76
CA GLY A 86 -2.47 0.18 -12.79
C GLY A 86 -1.62 -1.08 -13.00
N LYS A 87 -1.53 -1.53 -14.24
CA LYS A 87 -0.71 -2.71 -14.59
C LYS A 87 0.80 -2.48 -14.44
N ASN A 88 1.26 -1.25 -14.26
CA ASN A 88 2.70 -0.98 -14.17
C ASN A 88 3.32 -1.58 -12.90
N LEU A 89 2.65 -1.47 -11.75
CA LEU A 89 3.10 -2.09 -10.51
C LEU A 89 3.09 -3.62 -10.63
N GLN A 90 2.02 -4.20 -11.19
CA GLN A 90 1.90 -5.64 -11.41
C GLN A 90 3.05 -6.16 -12.29
N LYS A 91 3.31 -5.48 -13.41
CA LYS A 91 4.40 -5.84 -14.33
C LYS A 91 5.77 -5.70 -13.67
N PHE A 92 5.97 -4.61 -12.92
CA PHE A 92 7.22 -4.38 -12.20
C PHE A 92 7.49 -5.50 -11.19
N ILE A 93 6.51 -5.86 -10.36
CA ILE A 93 6.64 -6.93 -9.38
C ILE A 93 6.92 -8.28 -10.08
N ALA A 94 6.21 -8.58 -11.16
CA ALA A 94 6.43 -9.83 -11.92
C ALA A 94 7.82 -9.87 -12.56
N ALA A 95 8.22 -8.82 -13.26
CA ALA A 95 9.48 -8.79 -13.99
C ALA A 95 10.70 -8.65 -13.06
N THR A 96 10.57 -7.91 -11.96
CA THR A 96 11.71 -7.59 -11.09
C THR A 96 11.92 -8.61 -9.98
N PHE A 97 10.82 -9.13 -9.43
CA PHE A 97 10.83 -10.04 -8.26
C PHE A 97 10.46 -11.48 -8.63
N GLY A 98 9.99 -11.74 -9.85
CA GLY A 98 9.56 -13.07 -10.28
C GLY A 98 8.22 -13.52 -9.70
N ILE A 99 7.44 -12.62 -9.09
CA ILE A 99 6.17 -12.93 -8.44
C ILE A 99 5.04 -12.79 -9.45
N GLN A 100 4.42 -13.90 -9.79
CA GLN A 100 3.41 -13.96 -10.83
C GLN A 100 2.11 -13.23 -10.43
N PRO A 101 1.32 -12.72 -11.38
CA PRO A 101 0.08 -11.98 -11.11
C PRO A 101 -0.91 -12.69 -10.19
N LYS A 102 -1.02 -14.03 -10.30
CA LYS A 102 -1.89 -14.83 -9.43
C LYS A 102 -1.45 -14.79 -7.96
N GLU A 103 -0.15 -14.84 -7.69
CA GLU A 103 0.39 -14.72 -6.34
C GLU A 103 0.20 -13.29 -5.81
N GLN A 104 0.37 -12.29 -6.66
CA GLN A 104 0.08 -10.89 -6.31
C GLN A 104 -1.40 -10.68 -5.95
N GLN A 105 -2.33 -11.34 -6.63
CA GLN A 105 -3.77 -11.31 -6.29
C GLN A 105 -4.01 -11.79 -4.84
N HIS A 106 -3.38 -12.90 -4.44
CA HIS A 106 -3.47 -13.40 -3.07
C HIS A 106 -2.90 -12.39 -2.07
N MET A 107 -1.79 -11.73 -2.40
CA MET A 107 -1.22 -10.67 -1.56
C MET A 107 -2.17 -9.48 -1.42
N VAL A 108 -2.77 -9.03 -2.52
CA VAL A 108 -3.75 -7.93 -2.51
C VAL A 108 -4.99 -8.31 -1.69
N GLN A 109 -5.48 -9.55 -1.80
CA GLN A 109 -6.58 -10.01 -0.97
C GLN A 109 -6.21 -9.98 0.51
N ALA A 110 -5.08 -10.59 0.89
CA ALA A 110 -4.62 -10.63 2.27
C ALA A 110 -4.40 -9.22 2.88
N ILE A 111 -3.85 -8.30 2.10
CA ILE A 111 -3.68 -6.90 2.52
C ILE A 111 -5.05 -6.23 2.71
N SER A 112 -5.99 -6.45 1.80
CA SER A 112 -7.34 -5.88 1.90
C SER A 112 -8.05 -6.35 3.17
N ASP A 113 -7.95 -7.64 3.46
CA ASP A 113 -8.57 -8.25 4.64
C ASP A 113 -7.91 -7.71 5.93
N ALA A 114 -6.57 -7.64 5.97
CA ALA A 114 -5.85 -7.09 7.11
C ALA A 114 -6.18 -5.61 7.37
N VAL A 115 -6.34 -4.81 6.33
CA VAL A 115 -6.76 -3.40 6.46
C VAL A 115 -8.19 -3.31 6.99
N ALA A 116 -9.10 -4.17 6.53
CA ALA A 116 -10.46 -4.24 7.05
C ALA A 116 -10.50 -4.65 8.53
N ASP A 117 -9.68 -5.64 8.93
CA ASP A 117 -9.60 -6.11 10.32
C ASP A 117 -9.07 -5.05 11.30
N VAL A 118 -8.20 -4.15 10.82
CA VAL A 118 -7.62 -3.08 11.66
C VAL A 118 -8.48 -1.81 11.68
N ALA A 119 -9.29 -1.54 10.67
CA ALA A 119 -10.09 -0.34 10.58
C ALA A 119 -11.02 -0.06 11.79
N PRO A 120 -11.66 -1.07 12.42
CA PRO A 120 -12.43 -0.86 13.66
C PRO A 120 -11.59 -0.29 14.81
N GLN A 121 -10.30 -0.62 14.89
CA GLN A 121 -9.40 -0.07 15.92
C GLN A 121 -9.17 1.44 15.72
N VAL A 122 -9.11 1.90 14.46
CA VAL A 122 -9.03 3.33 14.15
C VAL A 122 -10.32 4.04 14.60
N ARG A 123 -11.50 3.45 14.35
CA ARG A 123 -12.79 3.98 14.83
C ARG A 123 -12.85 4.06 16.35
N GLN A 124 -12.38 3.02 17.03
CA GLN A 124 -12.30 3.01 18.49
C GLN A 124 -11.37 4.11 19.00
N ALA A 125 -10.20 4.29 18.39
CA ALA A 125 -9.26 5.35 18.76
C ALA A 125 -9.88 6.75 18.54
N MET A 126 -10.63 6.96 17.46
CA MET A 126 -11.36 8.22 17.22
C MET A 126 -12.37 8.51 18.33
N ALA A 127 -13.11 7.48 18.78
CA ALA A 127 -14.08 7.64 19.87
C ALA A 127 -13.43 7.94 21.23
N GLN A 128 -12.24 7.38 21.48
CA GLN A 128 -11.48 7.54 22.73
C GLN A 128 -10.65 8.82 22.78
N HIS A 129 -10.24 9.35 21.63
CA HIS A 129 -9.34 10.49 21.50
C HIS A 129 -9.89 11.54 20.53
N PRO A 130 -10.67 12.54 21.01
CA PRO A 130 -11.28 13.56 20.14
C PRO A 130 -10.28 14.29 19.24
N GLY A 131 -9.05 14.52 19.70
CA GLY A 131 -8.00 15.14 18.89
C GLY A 131 -7.47 14.25 17.73
N PHE A 132 -7.83 12.98 17.70
CA PHE A 132 -7.46 12.05 16.63
C PHE A 132 -8.58 11.87 15.58
N GLU A 133 -9.79 12.38 15.85
CA GLU A 133 -10.96 12.12 15.01
C GLU A 133 -10.75 12.49 13.54
N ASP A 134 -10.27 13.70 13.27
CA ASP A 134 -10.03 14.16 11.90
C ASP A 134 -8.92 13.37 11.18
N ILE A 135 -7.88 12.99 11.89
CA ILE A 135 -6.80 12.16 11.36
C ILE A 135 -7.34 10.77 11.05
N GLY A 136 -8.08 10.16 11.97
CA GLY A 136 -8.66 8.84 11.81
C GLY A 136 -9.64 8.76 10.64
N LYS A 137 -10.51 9.75 10.46
CA LYS A 137 -11.41 9.86 9.30
C LYS A 137 -10.62 9.87 7.98
N ARG A 138 -9.58 10.69 7.90
CA ARG A 138 -8.70 10.76 6.71
C ARG A 138 -7.93 9.46 6.50
N MET A 139 -7.50 8.77 7.56
CA MET A 139 -6.87 7.44 7.45
C MET A 139 -7.82 6.43 6.81
N LEU A 140 -9.04 6.30 7.34
CA LEU A 140 -10.01 5.34 6.82
C LEU A 140 -10.36 5.63 5.34
N LEU A 141 -10.54 6.90 4.97
CA LEU A 141 -10.76 7.28 3.58
C LEU A 141 -9.57 6.91 2.69
N ALA A 142 -8.35 7.25 3.12
CA ALA A 142 -7.13 6.93 2.38
C ALA A 142 -6.94 5.42 2.19
N TRP A 143 -7.25 4.61 3.21
CA TRP A 143 -7.19 3.15 3.14
C TRP A 143 -8.26 2.59 2.20
N ALA A 144 -9.50 3.08 2.28
CA ALA A 144 -10.56 2.66 1.37
C ALA A 144 -10.18 2.92 -0.10
N GLU A 145 -9.66 4.12 -0.40
CA GLU A 145 -9.18 4.48 -1.75
C GLU A 145 -7.97 3.63 -2.19
N GLY A 146 -7.00 3.44 -1.28
CA GLY A 146 -5.79 2.68 -1.57
C GLY A 146 -6.08 1.23 -1.88
N VAL A 147 -6.88 0.57 -1.04
CA VAL A 147 -7.33 -0.80 -1.24
C VAL A 147 -8.16 -0.92 -2.52
N GLN A 148 -9.12 -0.03 -2.76
CA GLN A 148 -9.90 -0.05 -3.99
C GLN A 148 -9.03 0.13 -5.24
N GLY A 149 -8.01 0.99 -5.16
CA GLY A 149 -7.06 1.18 -6.26
C GLY A 149 -6.29 -0.09 -6.62
N LEU A 150 -5.87 -0.86 -5.60
CA LEU A 150 -5.22 -2.15 -5.80
C LEU A 150 -6.19 -3.21 -6.34
N ARG A 151 -7.44 -3.20 -5.88
CA ARG A 151 -8.49 -4.14 -6.27
C ARG A 151 -9.16 -3.80 -7.60
N ASP A 152 -8.66 -2.84 -8.34
CA ASP A 152 -9.17 -2.52 -9.68
C ASP A 152 -9.09 -3.77 -10.58
N THR A 153 -10.25 -4.27 -11.00
CA THR A 153 -10.39 -5.51 -11.78
C THR A 153 -9.60 -5.53 -13.09
N ARG A 154 -9.19 -4.36 -13.58
CA ARG A 154 -8.30 -4.25 -14.74
C ARG A 154 -6.85 -4.62 -14.43
N VAL A 155 -6.49 -4.68 -13.15
CA VAL A 155 -5.14 -4.99 -12.68
C VAL A 155 -5.11 -6.33 -11.96
N TYR A 156 -5.88 -6.44 -10.89
CA TYR A 156 -6.00 -7.66 -10.10
C TYR A 156 -7.47 -8.08 -10.04
N ALA A 157 -7.79 -9.22 -10.64
CA ALA A 157 -9.12 -9.81 -10.55
C ALA A 157 -9.28 -10.53 -9.20
N VAL A 158 -9.35 -9.76 -8.13
CA VAL A 158 -9.62 -10.26 -6.77
C VAL A 158 -11.12 -10.29 -6.50
N GLY A 159 -11.56 -11.17 -5.60
CA GLY A 159 -12.97 -11.31 -5.21
C GLY A 159 -13.55 -10.04 -4.57
N GLU A 160 -14.81 -10.11 -4.17
CA GLU A 160 -15.46 -8.99 -3.46
C GLU A 160 -14.71 -8.65 -2.17
N TRP A 161 -14.54 -7.35 -1.90
CA TRP A 161 -13.96 -6.89 -0.65
C TRP A 161 -15.06 -6.75 0.39
N LYS A 162 -15.07 -7.65 1.34
CA LYS A 162 -15.99 -7.60 2.48
C LYS A 162 -15.41 -6.68 3.55
N ALA A 163 -15.42 -5.39 3.27
CA ALA A 163 -14.93 -4.38 4.22
C ALA A 163 -15.79 -4.29 5.50
N GLY A 164 -17.01 -4.85 5.47
CA GLY A 164 -17.96 -4.76 6.56
C GLY A 164 -18.27 -3.30 6.92
N GLU A 165 -18.80 -3.07 8.12
CA GLU A 165 -19.09 -1.72 8.64
C GLU A 165 -17.85 -0.87 8.89
N ALA A 166 -16.64 -1.46 8.80
CA ALA A 166 -15.40 -0.78 9.11
C ALA A 166 -15.17 0.47 8.27
N PHE A 167 -15.67 0.47 7.03
CA PHE A 167 -15.54 1.56 6.08
C PHE A 167 -16.87 2.26 5.73
N ASP A 168 -17.93 2.02 6.51
CA ASP A 168 -19.20 2.71 6.32
C ASP A 168 -19.00 4.22 6.48
N GLY A 169 -19.50 4.99 5.52
CA GLY A 169 -19.27 6.42 5.42
C GLY A 169 -17.93 6.84 4.79
N PHE A 170 -17.05 5.89 4.47
CA PHE A 170 -15.74 6.11 3.83
C PHE A 170 -15.63 5.43 2.47
N SER A 171 -16.73 5.32 1.74
CA SER A 171 -16.71 4.82 0.37
C SER A 171 -15.96 5.80 -0.52
N PRO A 172 -14.92 5.37 -1.25
CA PRO A 172 -14.29 6.23 -2.23
C PRO A 172 -15.31 6.60 -3.31
N PRO A 173 -15.23 7.82 -3.88
CA PRO A 173 -16.17 8.27 -4.88
C PRO A 173 -16.23 7.28 -6.03
N THR A 174 -17.45 6.81 -6.36
CA THR A 174 -17.70 5.96 -7.51
C THR A 174 -17.10 6.62 -8.75
N LYS A 175 -16.29 5.89 -9.51
CA LYS A 175 -15.62 6.39 -10.72
C LYS A 175 -16.67 6.96 -11.67
N THR A 176 -16.89 8.26 -11.66
CA THR A 176 -17.44 8.98 -12.81
C THR A 176 -16.41 8.91 -13.93
N LYS A 177 -16.84 8.54 -15.13
CA LYS A 177 -16.01 8.20 -16.30
C LYS A 177 -15.02 9.26 -16.80
N ASN A 178 -14.94 10.44 -16.17
CA ASN A 178 -14.06 11.54 -16.55
C ASN A 178 -13.59 12.32 -15.33
N ARG A 179 -12.50 11.90 -14.71
CA ARG A 179 -11.65 12.80 -13.94
C ARG A 179 -10.19 12.44 -14.18
N ASN A 180 -9.48 13.35 -14.82
CA ASN A 180 -8.04 13.44 -14.75
C ASN A 180 -7.67 13.55 -13.27
N TYR A 181 -7.08 12.52 -12.69
CA TYR A 181 -6.61 12.49 -11.30
C TYR A 181 -5.31 13.31 -11.16
N GLN A 182 -5.35 14.59 -11.58
CA GLN A 182 -4.31 15.55 -11.27
C GLN A 182 -4.65 16.40 -10.04
N ASP A 183 -5.92 16.44 -9.64
CA ASP A 183 -6.35 17.22 -8.49
C ASP A 183 -6.87 16.29 -7.37
N GLY A 184 -5.94 15.89 -6.49
CA GLY A 184 -6.25 15.17 -5.26
C GLY A 184 -6.85 16.09 -4.17
N ALA A 185 -7.87 16.86 -4.50
CA ALA A 185 -8.61 17.61 -3.49
C ALA A 185 -9.59 16.67 -2.78
N LEU A 186 -9.31 16.35 -1.53
CA LEU A 186 -10.28 15.81 -0.58
C LEU A 186 -11.38 16.87 -0.36
N HIS A 187 -12.50 16.76 -1.07
CA HIS A 187 -13.71 17.47 -0.68
C HIS A 187 -14.36 16.71 0.49
N ILE A 188 -14.14 17.19 1.68
CA ILE A 188 -14.99 16.88 2.84
C ILE A 188 -16.25 17.68 2.62
N ALA A 189 -17.36 17.00 2.26
CA ALA A 189 -18.68 17.62 2.34
C ALA A 189 -18.97 17.90 3.82
N GLY A 190 -19.22 19.18 4.13
CA GLY A 190 -19.65 19.65 5.44
C GLY A 190 -21.11 19.25 5.75
#